data_d4b5edb3d7740e15612a8fcf3ab01119
#
_entry.id   d4b5edb3d7740e15612a8fcf3ab01119
#
_cell.length_a   1.000
_cell.length_b   1.000
_cell.length_c   1.000
_cell.angle_alpha   90.00
_cell.angle_beta   90.00
_cell.angle_gamma   90.00
#
_symmetry.space_group_name_H-M   'P 1'
#
loop_
_entity.id
_entity.type
_entity.pdbx_description
1 polymer ?
#
loop_
_entity_poly.entity_id
_entity_poly.type
_entity_poly.pdbx_seq_one_letter_code
_entity_poly.pdbx_strand_id
1 'polypeptide(L)'
;MSNIINKIMKIPEPVRQGMFFGLNSGVITTTGLIAGIAQTFSNPLYIIISIVSLAISDGFSEAYGLYISKKAEKISDDSTNPFYSFVSLLITKALIVLSFLIPFIFSKKLTYFKNLSWPFLWGAFLLFILDYHLSGIRDDNFFYY
;
A
#
# COMPACT_ATOMS: atom_id res chain seq x y z
N MET A 1 -23.53 1.50 -2.03
CA MET A 1 -22.53 1.28 -0.97
C MET A 1 -22.52 -0.18 -0.50
N SER A 2 -23.64 -0.79 -0.15
CA SER A 2 -23.75 -2.19 0.28
C SER A 2 -23.15 -3.23 -0.70
N ASN A 3 -23.23 -3.02 -2.01
CA ASN A 3 -22.73 -3.97 -3.00
C ASN A 3 -21.19 -4.10 -3.05
N ILE A 4 -20.46 -3.02 -2.80
CA ILE A 4 -18.98 -3.04 -2.82
C ILE A 4 -18.48 -3.70 -1.54
N ILE A 5 -19.06 -3.36 -0.40
CA ILE A 5 -18.74 -3.96 0.91
C ILE A 5 -18.99 -5.46 0.86
N ASN A 6 -20.14 -5.89 0.37
CA ASN A 6 -20.47 -7.33 0.20
C ASN A 6 -19.50 -8.04 -0.75
N LYS A 7 -18.96 -7.35 -1.76
CA LYS A 7 -17.96 -7.90 -2.67
C LYS A 7 -16.59 -8.04 -2.01
N ILE A 8 -16.19 -7.07 -1.19
CA ILE A 8 -14.91 -7.11 -0.43
C ILE A 8 -14.99 -8.18 0.67
N MET A 9 -16.12 -8.33 1.33
CA MET A 9 -16.35 -9.37 2.35
C MET A 9 -16.30 -10.80 1.78
N LYS A 10 -16.55 -10.99 0.48
CA LYS A 10 -16.40 -12.28 -0.21
C LYS A 10 -14.94 -12.62 -0.55
N ILE A 11 -14.01 -11.66 -0.42
CA ILE A 11 -12.59 -11.92 -0.65
C ILE A 11 -12.04 -12.73 0.54
N PRO A 12 -11.27 -13.80 0.31
CA PRO A 12 -10.66 -14.56 1.38
C PRO A 12 -9.86 -13.67 2.34
N GLU A 13 -9.96 -13.92 3.62
CA GLU A 13 -9.36 -13.08 4.66
C GLU A 13 -7.87 -12.80 4.45
N PRO A 14 -7.01 -13.79 4.09
CA PRO A 14 -5.59 -13.53 3.85
C PRO A 14 -5.34 -12.55 2.71
N VAL A 15 -6.14 -12.64 1.64
CA VAL A 15 -6.05 -11.71 0.50
C VAL A 15 -6.43 -10.30 0.93
N ARG A 16 -7.52 -10.16 1.68
CA ARG A 16 -8.01 -8.87 2.18
C ARG A 16 -6.99 -8.21 3.10
N GLN A 17 -6.41 -8.97 4.03
CA GLN A 17 -5.37 -8.48 4.94
C GLN A 17 -4.14 -8.00 4.17
N GLY A 18 -3.64 -8.80 3.20
CA GLY A 18 -2.52 -8.41 2.37
C GLY A 18 -2.78 -7.14 1.56
N MET A 19 -3.98 -7.02 0.99
CA MET A 19 -4.38 -5.83 0.25
C MET A 19 -4.38 -4.56 1.12
N PHE A 20 -5.04 -4.60 2.27
CA PHE A 20 -5.12 -3.42 3.14
C PHE A 20 -3.77 -3.05 3.73
N PHE A 21 -2.98 -4.03 4.14
CA PHE A 21 -1.65 -3.77 4.66
C PHE A 21 -0.73 -3.19 3.58
N GLY A 22 -0.71 -3.78 2.38
CA GLY A 22 0.08 -3.31 1.26
C GLY A 22 -0.30 -1.90 0.79
N LEU A 23 -1.59 -1.57 0.81
CA LEU A 23 -2.08 -0.25 0.44
C LEU A 23 -1.64 0.81 1.48
N ASN A 24 -1.92 0.57 2.76
CA ASN A 24 -1.59 1.50 3.84
C ASN A 24 -0.07 1.72 3.93
N SER A 25 0.70 0.63 4.01
CA SER A 25 2.15 0.68 4.07
C SER A 25 2.75 1.34 2.82
N GLY A 26 2.28 0.97 1.62
CA GLY A 26 2.76 1.55 0.36
C GLY A 26 2.61 3.06 0.29
N VAL A 27 1.48 3.60 0.75
CA VAL A 27 1.28 5.07 0.79
C VAL A 27 2.24 5.74 1.77
N ILE A 28 2.32 5.23 3.00
CA ILE A 28 3.11 5.85 4.07
C ILE A 28 4.60 5.82 3.72
N THR A 29 5.12 4.65 3.34
CA THR A 29 6.55 4.49 3.04
C THR A 29 6.97 5.29 1.82
N THR A 30 6.15 5.32 0.76
CA THR A 30 6.48 6.09 -0.46
C THR A 30 6.42 7.59 -0.21
N THR A 31 5.41 8.07 0.52
CA THR A 31 5.32 9.49 0.88
C THR A 31 6.53 9.93 1.69
N GLY A 32 6.92 9.14 2.70
CA GLY A 32 8.11 9.40 3.51
C GLY A 32 9.40 9.38 2.71
N LEU A 33 9.57 8.40 1.81
CA LEU A 33 10.72 8.31 0.93
C LEU A 33 10.86 9.54 0.03
N ILE A 34 9.77 9.94 -0.66
CA ILE A 34 9.77 11.10 -1.56
C ILE A 34 10.07 12.37 -0.76
N ALA A 35 9.48 12.53 0.43
CA ALA A 35 9.72 13.68 1.31
C ALA A 35 11.20 13.81 1.68
N GLY A 36 11.86 12.71 2.00
CA GLY A 36 13.28 12.70 2.35
C GLY A 36 14.18 13.00 1.15
N ILE A 37 13.94 12.34 0.03
CA ILE A 37 14.80 12.45 -1.16
C ILE A 37 14.63 13.80 -1.87
N ALA A 38 13.41 14.32 -1.97
CA ALA A 38 13.14 15.58 -2.66
C ALA A 38 13.87 16.79 -2.04
N GLN A 39 14.19 16.73 -0.76
CA GLN A 39 14.97 17.76 -0.08
C GLN A 39 16.48 17.66 -0.37
N THR A 40 16.97 16.48 -0.68
CA THR A 40 18.40 16.20 -0.78
C THR A 40 18.91 16.25 -2.22
N PHE A 41 18.10 15.75 -3.17
CA PHE A 41 18.53 15.61 -4.56
C PHE A 41 17.73 16.52 -5.51
N SER A 42 18.45 17.18 -6.42
CA SER A 42 17.86 18.04 -7.45
C SER A 42 17.44 17.26 -8.71
N ASN A 43 17.92 16.04 -8.89
CA ASN A 43 17.65 15.25 -10.10
C ASN A 43 16.48 14.29 -9.85
N PRO A 44 15.38 14.38 -10.61
CA PRO A 44 14.20 13.53 -10.47
C PRO A 44 14.49 12.04 -10.69
N LEU A 45 15.57 11.71 -11.39
CA LEU A 45 15.96 10.32 -11.64
C LEU A 45 16.21 9.56 -10.33
N TYR A 46 16.80 10.21 -9.32
CA TYR A 46 17.02 9.58 -8.02
C TYR A 46 15.70 9.20 -7.33
N ILE A 47 14.68 10.06 -7.46
CA ILE A 47 13.36 9.78 -6.89
C ILE A 47 12.72 8.58 -7.60
N ILE A 48 12.78 8.55 -8.93
CA ILE A 48 12.22 7.45 -9.73
C ILE A 48 12.89 6.12 -9.37
N ILE A 49 14.23 6.08 -9.35
CA ILE A 49 14.98 4.87 -8.99
C ILE A 49 14.64 4.43 -7.57
N SER A 50 14.55 5.37 -6.64
CA SER A 50 14.23 5.04 -5.24
C SER A 50 12.82 4.49 -5.07
N ILE A 51 11.83 5.02 -5.79
CA ILE A 51 10.45 4.50 -5.78
C ILE A 51 10.43 3.07 -6.33
N VAL A 52 11.10 2.82 -7.46
CA VAL A 52 11.17 1.47 -8.05
C VAL A 52 11.89 0.50 -7.10
N SER A 53 13.00 0.92 -6.51
CA SER A 53 13.73 0.11 -5.53
C SER A 53 12.89 -0.20 -4.29
N LEU A 54 12.13 0.78 -3.81
CA LEU A 54 11.19 0.61 -2.70
C LEU A 54 10.09 -0.42 -3.04
N ALA A 55 9.50 -0.31 -4.22
CA ALA A 55 8.44 -1.23 -4.66
C ALA A 55 8.92 -2.69 -4.63
N ILE A 56 10.17 -2.93 -4.99
CA ILE A 56 10.77 -4.26 -5.02
C ILE A 56 11.17 -4.70 -3.60
N SER A 57 12.12 -3.99 -2.98
CA SER A 57 12.77 -4.46 -1.76
C SER A 57 11.83 -4.47 -0.55
N ASP A 58 11.14 -3.37 -0.34
CA ASP A 58 10.22 -3.21 0.78
C ASP A 58 8.93 -4.02 0.57
N GLY A 59 8.45 -4.09 -0.68
CA GLY A 59 7.32 -4.94 -1.06
C GLY A 59 7.58 -6.41 -0.75
N PHE A 60 8.73 -6.96 -1.14
CA PHE A 60 9.10 -8.34 -0.82
C PHE A 60 9.31 -8.58 0.67
N SER A 61 10.00 -7.65 1.36
CA SER A 61 10.27 -7.78 2.79
C SER A 61 8.99 -7.86 3.61
N GLU A 62 8.06 -6.94 3.39
CA GLU A 62 6.79 -6.94 4.11
C GLU A 62 5.88 -8.11 3.73
N ALA A 63 5.80 -8.45 2.44
CA ALA A 63 5.01 -9.59 1.99
C ALA A 63 5.51 -10.89 2.61
N TYR A 64 6.83 -11.07 2.68
CA TYR A 64 7.44 -12.23 3.33
C TYR A 64 7.21 -12.22 4.84
N GLY A 65 7.33 -11.06 5.49
CA GLY A 65 7.01 -10.90 6.92
C GLY A 65 5.57 -11.31 7.24
N LEU A 66 4.61 -10.84 6.45
CA LEU A 66 3.20 -11.22 6.61
C LEU A 66 2.98 -12.72 6.37
N TYR A 67 3.64 -13.30 5.36
CA TYR A 67 3.57 -14.74 5.09
C TYR A 67 4.06 -15.55 6.29
N ILE A 68 5.22 -15.20 6.87
CA ILE A 68 5.78 -15.91 8.04
C ILE A 68 4.89 -15.73 9.26
N SER A 69 4.38 -14.53 9.51
CA SER A 69 3.43 -14.27 10.60
C SER A 69 2.21 -15.17 10.50
N LYS A 70 1.59 -15.21 9.33
CA LYS A 70 0.43 -16.08 9.08
C LYS A 70 0.73 -17.57 9.18
N LYS A 71 1.92 -17.99 8.80
CA LYS A 71 2.36 -19.36 8.94
C LYS A 71 2.63 -19.73 10.41
N ALA A 72 3.07 -18.79 11.23
CA ALA A 72 3.31 -18.98 12.65
C ALA A 72 1.99 -19.02 13.46
N GLU A 73 0.98 -18.26 13.05
CA GLU A 73 -0.37 -18.41 13.56
C GLU A 73 -0.84 -19.81 13.16
N LYS A 74 -0.87 -20.76 14.11
CA LYS A 74 -1.41 -22.10 13.88
C LYS A 74 -2.92 -22.00 13.63
N ILE A 75 -3.28 -21.61 12.43
CA ILE A 75 -4.66 -21.60 12.00
C ILE A 75 -5.03 -23.05 11.73
N SER A 76 -5.87 -23.59 12.59
CA SER A 76 -6.43 -24.95 12.49
C SER A 76 -7.39 -25.12 11.32
N ASP A 77 -7.58 -24.08 10.51
CA ASP A 77 -8.52 -24.06 9.40
C ASP A 77 -7.75 -24.08 8.06
N ASP A 78 -7.86 -25.20 7.37
CA ASP A 78 -7.18 -25.53 6.11
C ASP A 78 -7.60 -24.62 4.93
N SER A 79 -8.54 -23.67 5.18
CA SER A 79 -9.11 -22.81 4.15
C SER A 79 -8.26 -21.57 3.83
N THR A 80 -7.21 -21.28 4.60
CA THR A 80 -6.45 -20.03 4.47
C THR A 80 -4.96 -20.25 4.21
N ASN A 81 -4.60 -20.42 2.93
CA ASN A 81 -3.20 -20.51 2.54
C ASN A 81 -2.48 -19.16 2.75
N PRO A 82 -1.45 -19.07 3.63
CA PRO A 82 -0.69 -17.83 3.89
C PRO A 82 -0.06 -17.22 2.64
N PHE A 83 0.15 -18.00 1.59
CA PHE A 83 0.72 -17.54 0.33
C PHE A 83 -0.18 -16.49 -0.36
N TYR A 84 -1.49 -16.54 -0.16
CA TYR A 84 -2.39 -15.53 -0.71
C TYR A 84 -2.18 -14.15 -0.07
N SER A 85 -1.83 -14.09 1.22
CA SER A 85 -1.50 -12.80 1.86
C SER A 85 -0.19 -12.21 1.32
N PHE A 86 0.81 -13.06 1.06
CA PHE A 86 2.06 -12.65 0.41
C PHE A 86 1.81 -12.00 -0.96
N VAL A 87 1.11 -12.73 -1.85
CA VAL A 87 0.88 -12.28 -3.22
C VAL A 87 0.02 -11.03 -3.25
N SER A 88 -1.04 -10.98 -2.46
CA SER A 88 -1.95 -9.82 -2.43
C SER A 88 -1.27 -8.56 -1.90
N LEU A 89 -0.45 -8.68 -0.85
CA LEU A 89 0.33 -7.56 -0.32
C LEU A 89 1.33 -7.06 -1.37
N LEU A 90 2.11 -7.97 -1.94
CA LEU A 90 3.15 -7.62 -2.91
C LEU A 90 2.58 -6.87 -4.11
N ILE A 91 1.50 -7.38 -4.69
CA ILE A 91 0.85 -6.76 -5.85
C ILE A 91 0.26 -5.40 -5.47
N THR A 92 -0.50 -5.35 -4.38
CA THR A 92 -1.16 -4.10 -3.96
C THR A 92 -0.14 -3.03 -3.64
N LYS A 93 0.90 -3.37 -2.88
CA LYS A 93 1.96 -2.43 -2.52
C LYS A 93 2.71 -1.95 -3.75
N ALA A 94 3.10 -2.85 -4.66
CA ALA A 94 3.77 -2.47 -5.90
C ALA A 94 2.92 -1.49 -6.73
N LEU A 95 1.62 -1.75 -6.90
CA LEU A 95 0.72 -0.87 -7.62
C LEU A 95 0.60 0.51 -6.98
N ILE A 96 0.46 0.56 -5.66
CA ILE A 96 0.37 1.83 -4.92
C ILE A 96 1.67 2.61 -5.02
N VAL A 97 2.82 1.98 -4.74
CA VAL A 97 4.13 2.63 -4.80
C VAL A 97 4.40 3.18 -6.21
N LEU A 98 4.14 2.37 -7.24
CA LEU A 98 4.32 2.79 -8.63
C LEU A 98 3.33 3.88 -9.06
N SER A 99 2.15 3.99 -8.44
CA SER A 99 1.21 5.07 -8.73
C SER A 99 1.79 6.47 -8.43
N PHE A 100 2.73 6.55 -7.50
CA PHE A 100 3.44 7.79 -7.21
C PHE A 100 4.38 8.24 -8.34
N LEU A 101 4.70 7.37 -9.32
CA LEU A 101 5.44 7.76 -10.52
C LEU A 101 4.58 8.53 -11.55
N ILE A 102 3.27 8.43 -11.47
CA ILE A 102 2.35 9.05 -12.45
C ILE A 102 2.66 10.53 -12.70
N PRO A 103 2.77 11.39 -11.67
CA PRO A 103 3.08 12.81 -11.89
C PRO A 103 4.47 13.02 -12.50
N PHE A 104 5.42 12.11 -12.27
CA PHE A 104 6.77 12.19 -12.83
C PHE A 104 6.81 11.89 -14.33
N ILE A 105 5.90 11.06 -14.81
CA ILE A 105 5.79 10.73 -16.23
C ILE A 105 5.17 11.90 -17.01
N PHE A 106 4.18 12.58 -16.42
CA PHE A 106 3.46 13.67 -17.08
C PHE A 106 4.11 15.04 -16.93
N SER A 107 4.98 15.25 -15.95
CA SER A 107 5.59 16.54 -15.65
C SER A 107 7.05 16.60 -16.12
N LYS A 108 7.31 17.28 -17.22
CA LYS A 108 8.68 17.56 -17.71
C LYS A 108 9.42 18.65 -16.90
N LYS A 109 8.76 19.32 -15.95
CA LYS A 109 9.34 20.43 -15.20
C LYS A 109 9.72 20.01 -13.78
N LEU A 110 11.01 20.08 -13.48
CA LEU A 110 11.61 19.84 -12.15
C LEU A 110 10.96 20.66 -11.01
N THR A 111 10.29 21.77 -11.35
CA THR A 111 9.66 22.69 -10.38
C THR A 111 8.53 22.02 -9.59
N TYR A 112 7.83 21.04 -10.18
CA TYR A 112 6.77 20.31 -9.48
C TYR A 112 7.32 19.35 -8.40
N PHE A 113 8.59 18.92 -8.52
CA PHE A 113 9.23 18.03 -7.57
C PHE A 113 9.72 18.71 -6.32
N LYS A 114 10.00 20.02 -6.42
CA LYS A 114 10.30 20.85 -5.24
C LYS A 114 9.05 21.18 -4.42
N ASN A 115 7.87 21.09 -5.01
CA ASN A 115 6.61 21.16 -4.27
C ASN A 115 6.30 19.82 -3.61
N LEU A 116 6.75 19.67 -2.38
CA LEU A 116 6.51 18.51 -1.51
C LEU A 116 5.01 18.22 -1.28
N SER A 117 4.14 19.13 -1.72
CA SER A 117 2.69 19.04 -1.55
C SER A 117 2.05 17.88 -2.29
N TRP A 118 2.57 17.51 -3.48
CA TRP A 118 1.96 16.49 -4.31
C TRP A 118 1.95 15.09 -3.68
N PRO A 119 3.09 14.53 -3.21
CA PRO A 119 3.10 13.22 -2.59
C PRO A 119 2.21 13.16 -1.35
N PHE A 120 2.17 14.23 -0.57
CA PHE A 120 1.31 14.32 0.61
C PHE A 120 -0.18 14.37 0.23
N LEU A 121 -0.56 15.18 -0.76
CA LEU A 121 -1.94 15.25 -1.25
C LEU A 121 -2.40 13.93 -1.86
N TRP A 122 -1.55 13.30 -2.68
CA TRP A 122 -1.85 12.01 -3.28
C TRP A 122 -1.95 10.92 -2.22
N GLY A 123 -1.00 10.86 -1.29
CA GLY A 123 -1.01 9.93 -0.17
C GLY A 123 -2.24 10.12 0.72
N ALA A 124 -2.56 11.36 1.10
CA ALA A 124 -3.75 11.67 1.90
C ALA A 124 -5.05 11.28 1.18
N PHE A 125 -5.12 11.52 -0.14
CA PHE A 125 -6.27 11.13 -0.96
C PHE A 125 -6.45 9.60 -0.99
N LEU A 126 -5.36 8.84 -1.18
CA LEU A 126 -5.41 7.39 -1.17
C LEU A 126 -5.81 6.83 0.20
N LEU A 127 -5.26 7.38 1.30
CA LEU A 127 -5.63 6.98 2.66
C LEU A 127 -7.08 7.33 2.98
N PHE A 128 -7.56 8.51 2.54
CA PHE A 128 -8.95 8.89 2.72
C PHE A 128 -9.91 7.94 2.00
N ILE A 129 -9.59 7.55 0.75
CA ILE A 129 -10.39 6.56 0.03
C ILE A 129 -10.38 5.22 0.78
N LEU A 130 -9.21 4.81 1.28
CA LEU A 130 -9.08 3.57 2.04
C LEU A 130 -9.95 3.60 3.31
N ASP A 131 -9.82 4.66 4.11
CA ASP A 131 -10.57 4.82 5.36
C ASP A 131 -12.08 4.90 5.11
N TYR A 132 -12.49 5.63 4.08
CA TYR A 132 -13.89 5.71 3.67
C TYR A 132 -14.48 4.33 3.30
N HIS A 133 -13.69 3.47 2.63
CA HIS A 133 -14.13 2.12 2.29
C HIS A 133 -14.10 1.17 3.49
N LEU A 134 -13.16 1.37 4.43
CA LEU A 134 -13.04 0.57 5.65
C LEU A 134 -14.07 0.96 6.71
N SER A 135 -14.45 2.23 6.81
CA SER A 135 -15.45 2.68 7.78
C SER A 135 -16.81 1.99 7.58
N GLY A 136 -17.14 1.63 6.33
CA GLY A 136 -18.33 0.83 6.02
C GLY A 136 -18.25 -0.65 6.43
N ILE A 137 -17.07 -1.15 6.79
CA ILE A 137 -16.85 -2.55 7.24
C ILE A 137 -16.83 -2.64 8.77
N ARG A 138 -16.65 -1.50 9.46
CA ARG A 138 -16.36 -1.42 10.89
C ARG A 138 -17.56 -1.62 11.81
N ASP A 139 -18.78 -1.65 11.29
CA ASP A 139 -19.96 -1.57 12.15
C ASP A 139 -20.33 -2.86 12.91
N ASP A 140 -19.71 -4.02 12.69
CA ASP A 140 -20.22 -5.22 13.32
C ASP A 140 -19.25 -6.10 14.16
N ASN A 141 -17.90 -5.97 14.09
CA ASN A 141 -17.06 -7.00 14.73
C ASN A 141 -15.71 -6.58 15.33
N PHE A 142 -15.42 -5.29 15.54
CA PHE A 142 -14.08 -4.88 16.00
C PHE A 142 -13.92 -4.80 17.54
N PHE A 143 -14.98 -4.98 18.32
CA PHE A 143 -14.96 -4.86 19.78
C PHE A 143 -15.11 -6.18 20.55
N TYR A 144 -14.95 -7.32 19.92
CA TYR A 144 -15.11 -8.62 20.57
C TYR A 144 -13.86 -9.50 20.59
N TYR A 145 -12.68 -8.89 20.69
CA TYR A 145 -11.47 -9.64 21.08
C TYR A 145 -10.58 -8.79 21.98
#